data_28278936f00764cbe0226c4c29feb67a
#
_entry.id   28278936f00764cbe0226c4c29feb67a
#
_cell.length_a   1.000
_cell.length_b   1.000
_cell.length_c   1.000
_cell.angle_alpha   90.00
_cell.angle_beta   90.00
_cell.angle_gamma   90.00
#
_symmetry.space_group_name_H-M   'P 1'
#
loop_
_entity.id
_entity.type
_entity.pdbx_description
1 polymer ?
#
loop_
_entity_poly.entity_id
_entity_poly.type
_entity_poly.pdbx_seq_one_letter_code
_entity_poly.pdbx_strand_id
1 'polypeptide(L)'
;VTSKSDAVPEESDQQKQTQAVQSEAKTAEQDPAQSVAPAEPKSVPPMQKEKQKVYRPSDERPDHNNQRLSLLGIECYESPRLKLYTDIDPKLAQKLPAVIEQFYPALENYFGPLPPNREGTEFQVTGYIMQDRERFEKAGVIPGLLARIINGRHQGAQFWMESQTEEYYLRHLMLHEYTHCYSMIMKNIGAPVWYLEGIAESMATHRIGADGKFQFNVMPHNKNDFAGLGRISLIQEAVQNAPPPTMLDVMQLTPDDFAKDDAATYSWSWALCQFFDKHPRYQAAFRELAHHMQGAAFSEKIKQVVGPDPVEVNDAWLLFARNLQPGYDSKRAMISFIRGQDLERDSSKTEIIDAYRGWQSSGVHVTRGETYKVSATGMFTLAQQPKPWKSTADGISFQYFNGQPLGRLLMMIRPDPDNASRMKTLLHEYPQGAEAVWMAPASGTVYFRLNDAWNSLNNNEGAVQVTVTRNPQVTGNTPEK
;
A
#
# COMPACT_ATOMS: atom_id res chain seq x y z
N VAL A 1 25.45 -49.01 0.65
CA VAL A 1 24.94 -50.39 0.83
C VAL A 1 23.44 -50.33 0.57
N THR A 2 23.07 -50.64 -0.64
CA THR A 2 22.05 -51.59 -1.15
C THR A 2 20.68 -51.53 -0.42
N SER A 3 19.56 -51.48 -1.04
CA SER A 3 19.00 -51.71 -2.38
C SER A 3 17.55 -52.13 -2.24
N LYS A 4 16.75 -51.81 -3.23
CA LYS A 4 15.55 -52.53 -3.73
C LYS A 4 14.28 -52.46 -2.88
N SER A 5 13.11 -52.35 -3.43
CA SER A 5 12.47 -52.34 -4.75
C SER A 5 11.01 -52.82 -4.56
N ASP A 6 10.15 -52.35 -5.46
CA ASP A 6 8.92 -52.98 -5.98
C ASP A 6 7.68 -52.95 -5.07
N ALA A 7 6.47 -52.74 -5.50
CA ALA A 7 5.83 -52.78 -6.84
C ALA A 7 4.44 -52.15 -6.71
N VAL A 8 3.92 -51.70 -7.88
CA VAL A 8 2.52 -51.40 -8.20
C VAL A 8 1.77 -52.73 -8.44
N PRO A 9 0.44 -52.85 -8.27
CA PRO A 9 -0.46 -52.90 -9.43
C PRO A 9 -1.77 -52.10 -9.27
N GLU A 10 -2.17 -51.42 -10.33
CA GLU A 10 -3.14 -51.74 -11.38
C GLU A 10 -4.62 -51.81 -10.95
N GLU A 11 -5.33 -50.87 -11.59
CA GLU A 11 -6.59 -50.88 -12.34
C GLU A 11 -7.79 -51.76 -11.92
N SER A 12 -8.97 -51.13 -11.90
CA SER A 12 -10.09 -51.68 -12.69
C SER A 12 -11.18 -50.61 -12.93
N ASP A 13 -11.44 -50.45 -14.21
CA ASP A 13 -12.60 -49.86 -14.87
C ASP A 13 -13.95 -50.37 -14.35
N GLN A 14 -14.96 -49.52 -14.41
CA GLN A 14 -16.24 -49.91 -15.04
C GLN A 14 -17.07 -48.69 -15.45
N GLN A 15 -17.14 -48.52 -16.74
CA GLN A 15 -18.18 -47.82 -17.49
C GLN A 15 -19.50 -48.63 -17.54
N LYS A 16 -20.55 -47.92 -17.91
CA LYS A 16 -21.86 -48.26 -18.56
C LYS A 16 -23.03 -47.88 -17.66
N GLN A 17 -24.15 -47.35 -18.12
CA GLN A 17 -24.70 -47.22 -19.50
C GLN A 17 -25.89 -46.26 -19.42
N THR A 18 -26.05 -45.51 -20.49
CA THR A 18 -27.21 -44.78 -21.01
C THR A 18 -28.44 -45.68 -21.21
N GLN A 19 -29.66 -45.18 -21.00
CA GLN A 19 -30.77 -45.50 -21.91
C GLN A 19 -31.90 -44.45 -21.82
N ALA A 20 -32.24 -43.93 -22.98
CA ALA A 20 -33.43 -43.15 -23.32
C ALA A 20 -34.61 -44.07 -23.59
N VAL A 21 -35.82 -43.65 -23.28
CA VAL A 21 -37.06 -44.24 -23.84
C VAL A 21 -37.97 -43.10 -24.32
N GLN A 22 -38.15 -43.05 -25.62
CA GLN A 22 -39.26 -42.43 -26.35
C GLN A 22 -40.40 -43.40 -26.41
N SER A 23 -41.67 -42.93 -26.38
CA SER A 23 -42.81 -43.42 -27.17
C SER A 23 -43.98 -42.45 -26.97
N GLU A 24 -44.32 -41.76 -28.00
CA GLU A 24 -45.34 -41.91 -29.02
C GLU A 24 -46.76 -41.53 -28.61
N ALA A 25 -47.32 -40.67 -29.43
CA ALA A 25 -48.64 -40.06 -29.48
C ALA A 25 -49.81 -41.02 -29.68
N LYS A 26 -51.00 -40.64 -29.25
CA LYS A 26 -52.24 -40.88 -29.93
C LYS A 26 -53.23 -39.75 -29.73
N THR A 27 -53.68 -39.25 -30.89
CA THR A 27 -54.73 -38.30 -31.15
C THR A 27 -56.15 -38.90 -30.84
N ALA A 28 -57.03 -38.03 -30.29
CA ALA A 28 -58.47 -38.12 -30.48
C ALA A 28 -59.07 -36.71 -30.43
N GLU A 29 -59.73 -36.33 -31.52
CA GLU A 29 -60.62 -35.18 -31.70
C GLU A 29 -61.89 -35.37 -30.89
N GLN A 30 -62.49 -34.28 -30.37
CA GLN A 30 -63.84 -33.80 -30.58
C GLN A 30 -64.16 -32.53 -29.74
N ASP A 31 -64.81 -31.68 -30.30
CA ASP A 31 -65.37 -30.36 -30.48
C ASP A 31 -66.25 -29.81 -29.29
N PRO A 32 -66.79 -28.60 -29.39
CA PRO A 32 -66.42 -27.49 -28.45
C PRO A 32 -67.61 -27.13 -27.54
N ALA A 33 -67.29 -26.57 -26.35
CA ALA A 33 -68.29 -25.86 -25.59
C ALA A 33 -67.62 -24.76 -24.67
N GLN A 34 -68.02 -23.58 -24.99
CA GLN A 34 -68.19 -22.40 -24.11
C GLN A 34 -66.97 -21.87 -23.33
N SER A 35 -66.56 -20.68 -23.77
CA SER A 35 -65.67 -19.75 -23.14
C SER A 35 -66.15 -19.31 -21.72
N VAL A 36 -65.31 -19.58 -20.73
CA VAL A 36 -65.28 -18.81 -19.47
C VAL A 36 -63.85 -18.28 -19.37
N ALA A 37 -63.72 -16.95 -19.39
CA ALA A 37 -62.45 -16.29 -19.24
C ALA A 37 -61.81 -16.64 -17.89
N PRO A 38 -60.48 -17.00 -17.87
CA PRO A 38 -59.78 -17.19 -16.60
C PRO A 38 -59.53 -15.82 -15.94
N ALA A 39 -59.89 -15.72 -14.67
CA ALA A 39 -59.54 -14.58 -13.81
C ALA A 39 -58.00 -14.42 -13.78
N GLU A 40 -57.53 -13.23 -14.03
CA GLU A 40 -56.10 -12.86 -13.88
C GLU A 40 -55.62 -13.24 -12.48
N PRO A 41 -54.43 -13.89 -12.35
CA PRO A 41 -53.85 -14.09 -11.02
C PRO A 41 -53.44 -12.75 -10.45
N LYS A 42 -54.01 -12.37 -9.33
CA LYS A 42 -53.60 -11.20 -8.53
C LYS A 42 -52.13 -11.35 -8.27
N SER A 43 -51.33 -10.42 -8.82
CA SER A 43 -49.89 -10.30 -8.55
C SER A 43 -49.67 -10.14 -7.07
N VAL A 44 -49.07 -11.14 -6.43
CA VAL A 44 -48.56 -11.03 -5.04
C VAL A 44 -47.39 -10.02 -5.12
N PRO A 45 -47.42 -8.93 -4.36
CA PRO A 45 -46.29 -8.00 -4.36
C PRO A 45 -45.03 -8.76 -3.91
N PRO A 46 -43.85 -8.49 -4.52
CA PRO A 46 -42.62 -9.13 -4.11
C PRO A 46 -42.36 -8.88 -2.65
N MET A 47 -42.29 -9.94 -1.86
CA MET A 47 -41.91 -9.88 -0.46
C MET A 47 -40.56 -9.16 -0.39
N GLN A 48 -40.53 -7.91 0.08
CA GLN A 48 -39.32 -7.21 0.41
C GLN A 48 -38.60 -8.08 1.45
N LYS A 49 -37.46 -8.68 1.03
CA LYS A 49 -36.57 -9.34 1.99
C LYS A 49 -36.12 -8.27 2.97
N GLU A 50 -36.66 -8.30 4.19
CA GLU A 50 -36.13 -7.49 5.29
C GLU A 50 -34.60 -7.69 5.32
N LYS A 51 -33.83 -6.60 5.18
CA LYS A 51 -32.38 -6.65 5.35
C LYS A 51 -32.13 -7.15 6.76
N GLN A 52 -31.61 -8.36 6.88
CA GLN A 52 -31.22 -8.91 8.18
C GLN A 52 -30.28 -7.91 8.86
N LYS A 53 -30.64 -7.44 10.06
CA LYS A 53 -29.77 -6.57 10.86
C LYS A 53 -28.46 -7.31 11.14
N VAL A 54 -27.35 -6.74 10.70
CA VAL A 54 -26.01 -7.24 10.99
C VAL A 54 -25.61 -6.74 12.37
N TYR A 55 -25.09 -7.64 13.21
CA TYR A 55 -24.57 -7.31 14.53
C TYR A 55 -23.09 -7.73 14.60
N ARG A 56 -22.27 -6.88 15.23
CA ARG A 56 -20.91 -7.27 15.59
C ARG A 56 -20.92 -8.23 16.78
N PRO A 57 -19.84 -9.02 16.99
CA PRO A 57 -19.65 -9.75 18.23
C PRO A 57 -19.63 -8.84 19.46
N SER A 58 -19.82 -9.43 20.64
CA SER A 58 -19.59 -8.73 21.91
C SER A 58 -18.12 -8.33 22.04
N ASP A 59 -17.88 -7.22 22.74
CA ASP A 59 -16.52 -6.72 22.99
C ASP A 59 -15.73 -7.60 23.99
N GLU A 60 -16.42 -8.58 24.63
CA GLU A 60 -15.83 -9.46 25.65
C GLU A 60 -15.01 -8.69 26.70
N ARG A 61 -15.65 -7.73 27.36
CA ARG A 61 -15.00 -6.87 28.36
C ARG A 61 -14.67 -7.68 29.61
N PRO A 62 -13.40 -8.05 29.88
CA PRO A 62 -13.07 -8.79 31.08
C PRO A 62 -13.27 -7.91 32.31
N ASP A 63 -13.95 -8.46 33.31
CA ASP A 63 -14.12 -7.80 34.60
C ASP A 63 -13.00 -8.24 35.55
N HIS A 64 -12.06 -7.33 35.78
CA HIS A 64 -10.95 -7.55 36.67
C HIS A 64 -11.17 -6.85 38.01
N ASN A 65 -10.75 -7.50 39.11
CA ASN A 65 -10.69 -6.84 40.41
C ASN A 65 -9.53 -5.80 40.40
N ASN A 66 -9.88 -4.53 40.16
CA ASN A 66 -8.92 -3.45 40.07
C ASN A 66 -8.09 -3.26 41.36
N GLN A 67 -8.67 -3.54 42.55
CA GLN A 67 -7.91 -3.44 43.81
C GLN A 67 -6.82 -4.52 43.87
N ARG A 68 -7.13 -5.74 43.44
CA ARG A 68 -6.12 -6.81 43.35
C ARG A 68 -5.03 -6.49 42.31
N LEU A 69 -5.39 -5.91 41.17
CA LEU A 69 -4.43 -5.53 40.14
C LEU A 69 -3.52 -4.42 40.62
N SER A 70 -4.05 -3.39 41.29
CA SER A 70 -3.28 -2.28 41.86
C SER A 70 -2.28 -2.76 42.90
N LEU A 71 -2.60 -3.79 43.73
CA LEU A 71 -1.64 -4.42 44.66
C LEU A 71 -0.47 -5.10 43.93
N LEU A 72 -0.65 -5.48 42.67
CA LEU A 72 0.41 -5.99 41.80
C LEU A 72 1.13 -4.87 41.01
N GLY A 73 0.74 -3.60 41.19
CA GLY A 73 1.28 -2.46 40.49
C GLY A 73 0.71 -2.28 39.08
N ILE A 74 -0.45 -2.90 38.78
CA ILE A 74 -1.17 -2.74 37.51
C ILE A 74 -2.35 -1.79 37.74
N GLU A 75 -2.30 -0.60 37.12
CA GLU A 75 -3.34 0.41 37.21
C GLU A 75 -4.30 0.38 36.02
N CYS A 76 -5.53 0.84 36.24
CA CYS A 76 -6.56 0.90 35.21
C CYS A 76 -6.85 2.34 34.82
N TYR A 77 -6.80 2.63 33.51
CA TYR A 77 -7.18 3.92 32.91
C TYR A 77 -8.28 3.66 31.88
N GLU A 78 -9.39 4.41 31.96
CA GLU A 78 -10.55 4.11 31.15
C GLU A 78 -11.12 5.35 30.45
N SER A 79 -11.59 5.13 29.21
CA SER A 79 -12.40 6.05 28.44
C SER A 79 -13.54 5.27 27.74
N PRO A 80 -14.50 5.93 27.08
CA PRO A 80 -15.56 5.23 26.36
C PRO A 80 -15.06 4.17 25.36
N ARG A 81 -13.86 4.36 24.76
CA ARG A 81 -13.32 3.51 23.69
C ARG A 81 -12.17 2.60 24.12
N LEU A 82 -11.54 2.85 25.25
CA LEU A 82 -10.41 2.07 25.75
C LEU A 82 -10.51 1.86 27.27
N LYS A 83 -10.36 0.60 27.71
CA LYS A 83 -10.05 0.24 29.08
C LYS A 83 -8.65 -0.32 29.12
N LEU A 84 -7.71 0.44 29.69
CA LEU A 84 -6.28 0.15 29.66
C LEU A 84 -5.81 -0.31 31.04
N TYR A 85 -5.20 -1.50 31.10
CA TYR A 85 -4.47 -2.02 32.25
C TYR A 85 -2.97 -1.93 31.99
N THR A 86 -2.22 -1.27 32.88
CA THR A 86 -0.80 -1.05 32.65
C THR A 86 -0.01 -0.79 33.93
N ASP A 87 1.28 -1.06 33.89
CA ASP A 87 2.25 -0.79 34.96
C ASP A 87 3.35 0.20 34.50
N ILE A 88 3.14 0.91 33.37
CA ILE A 88 4.04 1.97 32.90
C ILE A 88 3.88 3.24 33.72
N ASP A 89 4.76 4.24 33.47
CA ASP A 89 4.69 5.56 34.13
C ASP A 89 3.27 6.14 34.07
N PRO A 90 2.65 6.47 35.23
CA PRO A 90 1.29 7.02 35.31
C PRO A 90 1.07 8.29 34.49
N LYS A 91 2.11 9.16 34.36
CA LYS A 91 2.03 10.40 33.57
C LYS A 91 1.87 10.12 32.07
N LEU A 92 2.40 8.99 31.61
CA LEU A 92 2.21 8.53 30.23
C LEU A 92 0.88 7.78 30.10
N ALA A 93 0.62 6.83 30.99
CA ALA A 93 -0.56 5.95 30.96
C ALA A 93 -1.88 6.73 30.88
N GLN A 94 -2.04 7.78 31.73
CA GLN A 94 -3.26 8.60 31.79
C GLN A 94 -3.59 9.36 30.48
N LYS A 95 -2.60 9.52 29.57
CA LYS A 95 -2.81 10.22 28.29
C LYS A 95 -3.30 9.28 27.18
N LEU A 96 -3.03 7.97 27.29
CA LEU A 96 -3.30 7.01 26.22
C LEU A 96 -4.78 6.84 25.87
N PRO A 97 -5.73 6.80 26.82
CA PRO A 97 -7.14 6.76 26.47
C PRO A 97 -7.60 7.94 25.61
N ALA A 98 -7.12 9.15 25.89
CA ALA A 98 -7.45 10.34 25.09
C ALA A 98 -6.89 10.29 23.67
N VAL A 99 -5.79 9.56 23.43
CA VAL A 99 -5.27 9.30 22.07
C VAL A 99 -6.25 8.41 21.30
N ILE A 100 -6.78 7.37 21.94
CA ILE A 100 -7.77 6.48 21.32
C ILE A 100 -9.09 7.21 21.01
N GLU A 101 -9.54 8.12 21.88
CA GLU A 101 -10.73 8.93 21.59
C GLU A 101 -10.56 9.82 20.35
N GLN A 102 -9.33 10.28 20.06
CA GLN A 102 -9.03 11.01 18.83
C GLN A 102 -8.84 10.07 17.63
N PHE A 103 -8.38 8.84 17.86
CA PHE A 103 -8.12 7.85 16.81
C PHE A 103 -9.38 7.19 16.27
N TYR A 104 -10.34 6.92 17.16
CA TYR A 104 -11.58 6.19 16.82
C TYR A 104 -12.35 6.81 15.63
N PRO A 105 -12.56 8.14 15.56
CA PRO A 105 -13.20 8.75 14.39
C PRO A 105 -12.42 8.56 13.09
N ALA A 106 -11.09 8.46 13.15
CA ALA A 106 -10.28 8.20 11.97
C ALA A 106 -10.49 6.77 11.45
N LEU A 107 -10.66 5.79 12.35
CA LEU A 107 -11.02 4.42 11.98
C LEU A 107 -12.42 4.36 11.38
N GLU A 108 -13.42 5.01 12.00
CA GLU A 108 -14.78 5.08 11.45
C GLU A 108 -14.81 5.70 10.04
N ASN A 109 -14.03 6.76 9.84
CA ASN A 109 -13.94 7.41 8.52
C ASN A 109 -13.26 6.51 7.48
N TYR A 110 -12.35 5.63 7.90
CA TYR A 110 -11.61 4.75 6.98
C TYR A 110 -12.32 3.43 6.70
N PHE A 111 -12.78 2.74 7.75
CA PHE A 111 -13.39 1.41 7.67
C PHE A 111 -14.92 1.42 7.66
N GLY A 112 -15.53 2.57 7.89
CA GLY A 112 -16.96 2.70 8.17
C GLY A 112 -17.29 2.40 9.64
N PRO A 113 -18.49 2.82 10.09
CA PRO A 113 -18.94 2.58 11.46
C PRO A 113 -19.20 1.08 11.71
N LEU A 114 -18.82 0.60 12.88
CA LEU A 114 -19.10 -0.77 13.28
C LEU A 114 -20.61 -0.98 13.47
N PRO A 115 -21.14 -2.15 13.05
CA PRO A 115 -22.50 -2.52 13.41
C PRO A 115 -22.70 -2.53 14.94
N PRO A 116 -23.92 -2.27 15.45
CA PRO A 116 -24.20 -2.41 16.88
C PRO A 116 -23.97 -3.86 17.33
N ASN A 117 -23.62 -4.08 18.59
CA ASN A 117 -23.70 -5.41 19.18
C ASN A 117 -25.16 -5.70 19.66
N ARG A 118 -25.43 -6.91 20.12
CA ARG A 118 -26.78 -7.30 20.59
C ARG A 118 -27.13 -6.66 21.92
N GLU A 119 -26.13 -6.30 22.72
CA GLU A 119 -26.25 -5.67 24.02
C GLU A 119 -26.52 -4.16 23.94
N GLY A 120 -26.35 -3.56 22.76
CA GLY A 120 -26.52 -2.13 22.54
C GLY A 120 -25.39 -1.28 23.16
N THR A 121 -24.25 -1.89 23.52
CA THR A 121 -23.12 -1.17 24.10
C THR A 121 -22.23 -0.57 23.00
N GLU A 122 -21.61 0.54 23.33
CA GLU A 122 -20.59 1.13 22.44
C GLU A 122 -19.34 0.25 22.36
N PHE A 123 -18.60 0.34 21.24
CA PHE A 123 -17.38 -0.43 21.07
C PHE A 123 -16.29 0.09 22.00
N GLN A 124 -15.74 -0.79 22.85
CA GLN A 124 -14.63 -0.52 23.74
C GLN A 124 -13.62 -1.66 23.65
N VAL A 125 -12.34 -1.33 23.52
CA VAL A 125 -11.23 -2.28 23.53
C VAL A 125 -10.65 -2.36 24.95
N THR A 126 -10.30 -3.56 25.39
CA THR A 126 -9.49 -3.75 26.61
C THR A 126 -8.02 -3.95 26.20
N GLY A 127 -7.15 -3.04 26.62
CA GLY A 127 -5.72 -3.06 26.32
C GLY A 127 -4.89 -3.41 27.54
N TYR A 128 -3.79 -4.13 27.33
CA TYR A 128 -2.78 -4.44 28.33
C TYR A 128 -1.41 -3.99 27.82
N ILE A 129 -0.80 -2.98 28.47
CA ILE A 129 0.56 -2.51 28.16
C ILE A 129 1.46 -2.87 29.34
N MET A 130 2.41 -3.76 29.09
CA MET A 130 3.21 -4.42 30.11
C MET A 130 4.64 -3.91 30.11
N GLN A 131 5.06 -3.28 31.19
CA GLN A 131 6.48 -3.00 31.46
C GLN A 131 7.15 -4.19 32.12
N ASP A 132 6.46 -4.85 33.07
CA ASP A 132 6.88 -6.05 33.73
C ASP A 132 5.85 -7.16 33.47
N ARG A 133 6.12 -7.99 32.48
CA ARG A 133 5.24 -9.07 32.04
C ARG A 133 4.89 -10.06 33.17
N GLU A 134 5.81 -10.34 34.10
CA GLU A 134 5.56 -11.28 35.20
C GLU A 134 4.40 -10.84 36.07
N ARG A 135 4.19 -9.53 36.25
CA ARG A 135 3.04 -9.00 37.01
C ARG A 135 1.72 -9.41 36.38
N PHE A 136 1.63 -9.31 35.06
CA PHE A 136 0.44 -9.65 34.29
C PHE A 136 0.20 -11.17 34.25
N GLU A 137 1.28 -11.97 34.21
CA GLU A 137 1.20 -13.44 34.35
C GLU A 137 0.69 -13.83 35.74
N LYS A 138 1.22 -13.24 36.83
CA LYS A 138 0.77 -13.43 38.21
C LYS A 138 -0.68 -12.98 38.40
N ALA A 139 -1.09 -11.92 37.70
CA ALA A 139 -2.46 -11.44 37.71
C ALA A 139 -3.43 -12.38 36.97
N GLY A 140 -2.92 -13.25 36.07
CA GLY A 140 -3.72 -14.18 35.27
C GLY A 140 -4.50 -13.48 34.14
N VAL A 141 -3.99 -12.36 33.65
CA VAL A 141 -4.67 -11.55 32.60
C VAL A 141 -4.07 -11.77 31.21
N ILE A 142 -3.07 -12.63 31.08
CA ILE A 142 -2.50 -13.05 29.79
C ILE A 142 -3.12 -14.41 29.43
N PRO A 143 -3.85 -14.53 28.30
CA PRO A 143 -4.36 -15.81 27.84
C PRO A 143 -3.23 -16.81 27.54
N GLY A 144 -3.40 -18.09 27.94
CA GLY A 144 -2.37 -19.11 27.74
C GLY A 144 -1.97 -19.33 26.28
N LEU A 145 -2.87 -19.09 25.34
CA LEU A 145 -2.59 -19.12 23.89
C LEU A 145 -1.64 -18.00 23.43
N LEU A 146 -1.49 -16.93 24.22
CA LEU A 146 -0.61 -15.79 23.96
C LEU A 146 0.68 -15.86 24.76
N ALA A 147 1.12 -17.06 25.16
CA ALA A 147 2.34 -17.28 25.95
C ALA A 147 3.60 -16.66 25.32
N ARG A 148 3.58 -16.37 24.02
CA ARG A 148 4.65 -15.70 23.30
C ARG A 148 4.11 -14.43 22.65
N ILE A 149 4.06 -13.33 23.42
CA ILE A 149 3.81 -12.00 22.88
C ILE A 149 5.19 -11.46 22.51
N ILE A 150 5.38 -11.21 21.21
CA ILE A 150 6.52 -10.45 20.70
C ILE A 150 5.92 -9.14 20.23
N ASN A 151 6.36 -8.02 20.78
CA ASN A 151 5.83 -6.67 20.53
C ASN A 151 4.35 -6.48 20.93
N GLY A 152 3.38 -6.96 20.14
CA GLY A 152 1.96 -6.86 20.39
C GLY A 152 1.16 -8.05 19.83
N ARG A 153 -0.04 -8.22 20.33
CA ARG A 153 -1.02 -9.23 19.88
C ARG A 153 -2.43 -8.78 20.22
N HIS A 154 -3.37 -8.99 19.31
CA HIS A 154 -4.81 -8.78 19.55
C HIS A 154 -5.59 -10.10 19.50
N GLN A 155 -6.73 -10.11 20.17
CA GLN A 155 -7.74 -11.16 20.10
C GLN A 155 -9.12 -10.54 20.34
N GLY A 156 -9.98 -10.55 19.31
CA GLY A 156 -11.27 -9.86 19.39
C GLY A 156 -11.11 -8.38 19.70
N ALA A 157 -11.80 -7.88 20.75
CA ALA A 157 -11.67 -6.51 21.21
C ALA A 157 -10.66 -6.36 22.36
N GLN A 158 -9.60 -7.16 22.38
CA GLN A 158 -8.54 -7.09 23.37
C GLN A 158 -7.17 -7.10 22.70
N PHE A 159 -6.19 -6.38 23.30
CA PHE A 159 -4.80 -6.46 22.88
C PHE A 159 -3.85 -6.52 24.07
N TRP A 160 -2.70 -7.13 23.86
CA TRP A 160 -1.57 -7.22 24.80
C TRP A 160 -0.31 -6.79 24.08
N MET A 161 0.46 -5.91 24.71
CA MET A 161 1.74 -5.47 24.15
C MET A 161 2.77 -5.21 25.24
N GLU A 162 4.03 -5.36 24.88
CA GLU A 162 5.14 -4.93 25.74
C GLU A 162 5.34 -3.41 25.64
N SER A 163 5.69 -2.79 26.76
CA SER A 163 6.01 -1.37 26.79
C SER A 163 7.21 -1.07 25.91
N GLN A 164 7.22 0.10 25.30
CA GLN A 164 8.28 0.58 24.43
C GLN A 164 9.01 1.77 25.07
N THR A 165 10.32 1.88 24.83
CA THR A 165 11.15 2.96 25.39
C THR A 165 10.76 4.32 24.82
N GLU A 166 10.45 4.37 23.53
CA GLU A 166 10.09 5.60 22.83
C GLU A 166 8.57 5.83 22.89
N GLU A 167 8.13 6.97 23.43
CA GLU A 167 6.70 7.30 23.54
C GLU A 167 5.97 7.25 22.20
N TYR A 168 6.63 7.67 21.11
CA TYR A 168 6.05 7.58 19.78
C TYR A 168 5.76 6.14 19.42
N TYR A 169 6.74 5.24 19.59
CA TYR A 169 6.60 3.85 19.19
C TYR A 169 5.63 3.07 20.10
N LEU A 170 5.58 3.44 21.38
CA LEU A 170 4.57 2.91 22.32
C LEU A 170 3.14 3.25 21.83
N ARG A 171 2.89 4.51 21.47
CA ARG A 171 1.61 4.91 20.88
C ARG A 171 1.35 4.23 19.54
N HIS A 172 2.37 4.15 18.69
CA HIS A 172 2.25 3.50 17.39
C HIS A 172 1.80 2.05 17.52
N LEU A 173 2.44 1.27 18.39
CA LEU A 173 2.09 -0.13 18.62
C LEU A 173 0.68 -0.27 19.23
N MET A 174 0.32 0.58 20.17
CA MET A 174 -1.04 0.62 20.71
C MET A 174 -2.10 0.91 19.64
N LEU A 175 -1.85 1.86 18.75
CA LEU A 175 -2.75 2.21 17.64
C LEU A 175 -2.82 1.09 16.60
N HIS A 176 -1.71 0.41 16.35
CA HIS A 176 -1.64 -0.76 15.47
C HIS A 176 -2.55 -1.89 15.99
N GLU A 177 -2.38 -2.30 17.23
CA GLU A 177 -3.21 -3.36 17.85
C GLU A 177 -4.68 -2.95 17.96
N TYR A 178 -4.93 -1.68 18.28
CA TYR A 178 -6.29 -1.14 18.30
C TYR A 178 -6.94 -1.17 16.91
N THR A 179 -6.17 -0.92 15.84
CA THR A 179 -6.65 -1.03 14.45
C THR A 179 -7.09 -2.46 14.13
N HIS A 180 -6.32 -3.46 14.56
CA HIS A 180 -6.73 -4.86 14.42
C HIS A 180 -8.02 -5.16 15.19
N CYS A 181 -8.12 -4.73 16.45
CA CYS A 181 -9.34 -4.90 17.25
C CYS A 181 -10.57 -4.31 16.56
N TYR A 182 -10.43 -3.14 15.92
CA TYR A 182 -11.50 -2.48 15.18
C TYR A 182 -11.83 -3.18 13.86
N SER A 183 -10.83 -3.31 13.00
CA SER A 183 -11.01 -3.74 11.61
C SER A 183 -11.32 -5.24 11.48
N MET A 184 -10.89 -6.06 12.45
CA MET A 184 -11.05 -7.50 12.42
C MET A 184 -12.11 -8.01 13.41
N ILE A 185 -12.89 -7.14 14.08
CA ILE A 185 -13.93 -7.56 15.03
C ILE A 185 -15.02 -8.42 14.38
N MET A 186 -15.28 -8.20 13.11
CA MET A 186 -16.25 -9.00 12.36
C MET A 186 -15.65 -10.36 11.99
N LYS A 187 -16.53 -11.37 11.87
CA LYS A 187 -16.10 -12.73 11.50
C LYS A 187 -15.83 -12.84 9.99
N ASN A 188 -15.12 -13.91 9.62
CA ASN A 188 -14.81 -14.27 8.22
C ASN A 188 -13.98 -13.20 7.49
N ILE A 189 -12.95 -12.69 8.14
CA ILE A 189 -11.98 -11.81 7.47
C ILE A 189 -11.27 -12.60 6.37
N GLY A 190 -11.38 -12.10 5.13
CA GLY A 190 -10.78 -12.67 3.93
C GLY A 190 -9.68 -11.78 3.33
N ALA A 191 -9.42 -10.61 3.95
CA ALA A 191 -8.31 -9.76 3.57
C ALA A 191 -6.97 -10.45 3.89
N PRO A 192 -5.96 -10.38 2.99
CA PRO A 192 -4.67 -11.02 3.19
C PRO A 192 -3.83 -10.30 4.25
N VAL A 193 -2.89 -11.02 4.86
CA VAL A 193 -2.07 -10.53 5.98
C VAL A 193 -1.28 -9.27 5.62
N TRP A 194 -0.74 -9.15 4.41
CA TRP A 194 -0.01 -7.95 3.99
C TRP A 194 -0.86 -6.69 4.09
N TYR A 195 -2.16 -6.81 3.77
CA TYR A 195 -3.09 -5.68 3.88
C TYR A 195 -3.44 -5.40 5.32
N LEU A 196 -3.75 -6.44 6.12
CA LEU A 196 -4.12 -6.30 7.52
C LEU A 196 -3.01 -5.61 8.32
N GLU A 197 -1.78 -6.10 8.19
CA GLU A 197 -0.62 -5.52 8.86
C GLU A 197 -0.24 -4.16 8.27
N GLY A 198 -0.21 -4.05 6.94
CA GLY A 198 0.16 -2.80 6.27
C GLY A 198 -0.80 -1.65 6.56
N ILE A 199 -2.11 -1.93 6.68
CA ILE A 199 -3.09 -0.88 7.01
C ILE A 199 -3.07 -0.54 8.50
N ALA A 200 -2.82 -1.52 9.39
CA ALA A 200 -2.64 -1.25 10.81
C ALA A 200 -1.40 -0.37 11.05
N GLU A 201 -0.27 -0.67 10.42
CA GLU A 201 0.93 0.18 10.40
C GLU A 201 0.65 1.58 9.85
N SER A 202 -0.12 1.67 8.75
CA SER A 202 -0.47 2.95 8.13
C SER A 202 -1.34 3.81 9.03
N MET A 203 -2.38 3.23 9.62
CA MET A 203 -3.28 3.93 10.54
C MET A 203 -2.56 4.37 11.82
N ALA A 204 -1.63 3.54 12.32
CA ALA A 204 -0.81 3.83 13.49
C ALA A 204 0.24 4.92 13.25
N THR A 205 0.61 5.18 11.99
CA THR A 205 1.56 6.25 11.65
C THR A 205 0.90 7.62 11.88
N HIS A 206 1.37 8.35 12.88
CA HIS A 206 0.73 9.57 13.35
C HIS A 206 1.73 10.71 13.57
N ARG A 207 1.22 11.93 13.65
CA ARG A 207 1.96 13.11 14.13
C ARG A 207 1.05 13.98 15.00
N ILE A 208 1.65 14.82 15.80
CA ILE A 208 0.93 15.82 16.59
C ILE A 208 1.03 17.16 15.83
N GLY A 209 -0.12 17.74 15.48
CA GLY A 209 -0.21 19.04 14.84
C GLY A 209 0.19 20.19 15.80
N ALA A 210 0.38 21.38 15.25
CA ALA A 210 0.68 22.59 16.04
C ALA A 210 -0.44 22.95 17.04
N ASP A 211 -1.65 22.48 16.78
CA ASP A 211 -2.83 22.62 17.64
C ASP A 211 -2.91 21.54 18.77
N GLY A 212 -1.91 20.68 18.87
CA GLY A 212 -1.86 19.57 19.83
C GLY A 212 -2.75 18.37 19.45
N LYS A 213 -3.42 18.39 18.30
CA LYS A 213 -4.26 17.27 17.83
C LYS A 213 -3.45 16.24 17.07
N PHE A 214 -3.85 14.98 17.22
CA PHE A 214 -3.28 13.89 16.46
C PHE A 214 -3.81 13.87 15.03
N GLN A 215 -2.92 13.58 14.10
CA GLN A 215 -3.22 13.26 12.71
C GLN A 215 -2.73 11.84 12.45
N PHE A 216 -3.59 10.99 11.93
CA PHE A 216 -3.35 9.56 11.72
C PHE A 216 -3.23 9.23 10.23
N ASN A 217 -2.69 8.06 9.90
CA ASN A 217 -2.44 7.64 8.52
C ASN A 217 -1.70 8.70 7.71
N VAL A 218 -0.62 9.23 8.25
CA VAL A 218 0.20 10.28 7.62
C VAL A 218 1.45 9.71 6.98
N MET A 219 1.91 10.33 5.87
CA MET A 219 3.27 10.11 5.38
C MET A 219 4.25 10.84 6.31
N PRO A 220 5.26 10.17 6.86
CA PRO A 220 6.31 10.83 7.64
C PRO A 220 6.97 11.97 6.87
N HIS A 221 6.95 13.18 7.43
CA HIS A 221 7.59 14.35 6.78
C HIS A 221 9.04 14.54 7.22
N ASN A 222 9.34 14.20 8.47
CA ASN A 222 10.64 14.39 9.05
C ASN A 222 11.09 13.08 9.72
N LYS A 223 12.35 12.72 9.53
CA LYS A 223 12.97 11.56 10.17
C LYS A 223 12.82 11.59 11.70
N ASN A 224 12.90 12.78 12.29
CA ASN A 224 12.86 12.97 13.74
C ASN A 224 11.44 12.90 14.34
N ASP A 225 10.39 12.95 13.52
CA ASP A 225 9.00 12.84 13.99
C ASP A 225 8.65 11.40 14.39
N PHE A 226 9.50 10.43 14.06
CA PHE A 226 9.26 9.00 14.19
C PHE A 226 10.41 8.35 14.94
N ALA A 227 10.46 8.57 16.24
CA ALA A 227 11.44 7.91 17.11
C ALA A 227 11.10 6.41 17.25
N GLY A 228 12.08 5.56 17.01
CA GLY A 228 11.96 4.12 17.00
C GLY A 228 12.22 3.51 15.61
N LEU A 229 11.59 2.37 15.29
CA LEU A 229 11.76 1.67 14.02
C LEU A 229 11.08 2.44 12.87
N GLY A 230 11.83 3.33 12.24
CA GLY A 230 11.36 4.09 11.08
C GLY A 230 11.23 3.21 9.84
N ARG A 231 10.00 2.90 9.42
CA ARG A 231 9.73 2.05 8.23
C ARG A 231 10.44 2.56 6.96
N ILE A 232 10.47 3.88 6.76
CA ILE A 232 11.19 4.49 5.61
C ILE A 232 12.70 4.22 5.69
N SER A 233 13.32 4.32 6.86
CA SER A 233 14.77 4.08 7.01
C SER A 233 15.14 2.64 6.68
N LEU A 234 14.32 1.66 7.10
CA LEU A 234 14.50 0.25 6.77
C LEU A 234 14.38 0.00 5.27
N ILE A 235 13.40 0.62 4.61
CA ILE A 235 13.23 0.51 3.15
C ILE A 235 14.40 1.16 2.43
N GLN A 236 14.86 2.35 2.86
CA GLN A 236 16.01 3.03 2.27
C GLN A 236 17.29 2.19 2.37
N GLU A 237 17.51 1.53 3.49
CA GLU A 237 18.63 0.60 3.66
C GLU A 237 18.49 -0.63 2.75
N ALA A 238 17.31 -1.22 2.69
CA ALA A 238 17.05 -2.38 1.85
C ALA A 238 17.30 -2.08 0.37
N VAL A 239 16.81 -0.95 -0.15
CA VAL A 239 16.96 -0.58 -1.57
C VAL A 239 18.38 -0.12 -1.97
N GLN A 240 19.26 0.17 -1.00
CA GLN A 240 20.68 0.38 -1.27
C GLN A 240 21.40 -0.94 -1.58
N ASN A 241 20.94 -2.04 -0.98
CA ASN A 241 21.60 -3.35 -1.07
C ASN A 241 20.97 -4.25 -2.14
N ALA A 242 19.68 -4.08 -2.44
CA ALA A 242 18.94 -4.89 -3.43
C ALA A 242 17.83 -4.06 -4.10
N PRO A 243 17.36 -4.46 -5.29
CA PRO A 243 16.14 -3.89 -5.86
C PRO A 243 14.94 -4.10 -4.90
N PRO A 244 13.96 -3.17 -4.89
CA PRO A 244 12.74 -3.37 -4.10
C PRO A 244 12.00 -4.64 -4.56
N PRO A 245 11.24 -5.31 -3.66
CA PRO A 245 10.36 -6.41 -4.04
C PRO A 245 9.28 -5.91 -5.01
N THR A 246 8.82 -6.78 -5.89
CA THR A 246 7.68 -6.44 -6.73
C THR A 246 6.41 -6.27 -5.89
N MET A 247 5.41 -5.57 -6.43
CA MET A 247 4.10 -5.47 -5.78
C MET A 247 3.53 -6.85 -5.44
N LEU A 248 3.69 -7.81 -6.34
CA LEU A 248 3.19 -9.18 -6.15
C LEU A 248 3.92 -9.91 -5.02
N ASP A 249 5.26 -9.74 -4.91
CA ASP A 249 6.03 -10.33 -3.81
C ASP A 249 5.50 -9.88 -2.45
N VAL A 250 5.19 -8.58 -2.31
CA VAL A 250 4.58 -8.05 -1.08
C VAL A 250 3.16 -8.57 -0.86
N MET A 251 2.35 -8.64 -1.92
CA MET A 251 0.97 -9.16 -1.82
C MET A 251 0.89 -10.65 -1.51
N GLN A 252 1.96 -11.40 -1.73
CA GLN A 252 2.05 -12.84 -1.46
C GLN A 252 2.65 -13.17 -0.09
N LEU A 253 3.01 -12.17 0.73
CA LEU A 253 3.47 -12.40 2.09
C LEU A 253 2.45 -13.21 2.89
N THR A 254 2.96 -14.21 3.61
CA THR A 254 2.17 -15.17 4.39
C THR A 254 2.27 -14.88 5.89
N PRO A 255 1.36 -15.40 6.72
CA PRO A 255 1.49 -15.31 8.18
C PRO A 255 2.83 -15.81 8.72
N ASP A 256 3.43 -16.82 8.08
CA ASP A 256 4.74 -17.36 8.48
C ASP A 256 5.88 -16.36 8.23
N ASP A 257 5.75 -15.48 7.23
CA ASP A 257 6.74 -14.43 7.00
C ASP A 257 6.71 -13.39 8.11
N PHE A 258 5.51 -13.02 8.56
CA PHE A 258 5.33 -12.11 9.71
C PHE A 258 5.73 -12.75 11.03
N ALA A 259 5.57 -14.08 11.19
CA ALA A 259 5.96 -14.82 12.40
C ALA A 259 7.48 -14.87 12.61
N LYS A 260 8.29 -14.57 11.60
CA LYS A 260 9.76 -14.47 11.71
C LYS A 260 10.21 -13.19 12.42
N ASP A 261 9.27 -12.30 12.77
CA ASP A 261 9.51 -11.00 13.39
C ASP A 261 10.49 -10.12 12.59
N ASP A 262 10.36 -10.17 11.27
CA ASP A 262 11.16 -9.36 10.36
C ASP A 262 10.51 -8.00 10.14
N ALA A 263 11.12 -6.97 10.72
CA ALA A 263 10.70 -5.57 10.55
C ALA A 263 10.59 -5.15 9.07
N ALA A 264 11.32 -5.81 8.16
CA ALA A 264 11.23 -5.57 6.73
C ALA A 264 9.86 -5.96 6.16
N THR A 265 9.28 -7.08 6.59
CA THR A 265 7.95 -7.54 6.16
C THR A 265 6.86 -6.50 6.46
N TYR A 266 6.85 -5.99 7.70
CA TYR A 266 5.96 -4.89 8.10
C TYR A 266 6.22 -3.61 7.31
N SER A 267 7.49 -3.28 7.06
CA SER A 267 7.86 -2.06 6.32
C SER A 267 7.39 -2.10 4.86
N TRP A 268 7.54 -3.24 4.18
CA TRP A 268 7.07 -3.39 2.80
C TRP A 268 5.56 -3.39 2.70
N SER A 269 4.86 -4.02 3.64
CA SER A 269 3.39 -4.00 3.72
C SER A 269 2.86 -2.60 3.98
N TRP A 270 3.46 -1.87 4.94
CA TRP A 270 3.17 -0.46 5.18
C TRP A 270 3.39 0.39 3.92
N ALA A 271 4.55 0.22 3.25
CA ALA A 271 4.87 1.01 2.06
C ALA A 271 3.90 0.76 0.91
N LEU A 272 3.46 -0.49 0.70
CA LEU A 272 2.48 -0.82 -0.33
C LEU A 272 1.10 -0.20 -0.02
N CYS A 273 0.67 -0.22 1.24
CA CYS A 273 -0.54 0.47 1.67
C CYS A 273 -0.42 1.99 1.48
N GLN A 274 0.72 2.61 1.86
CA GLN A 274 0.97 4.03 1.63
C GLN A 274 1.00 4.38 0.13
N PHE A 275 1.62 3.53 -0.70
CA PHE A 275 1.62 3.72 -2.15
C PHE A 275 0.20 3.82 -2.68
N PHE A 276 -0.66 2.86 -2.40
CA PHE A 276 -2.03 2.86 -2.90
C PHE A 276 -2.89 3.97 -2.26
N ASP A 277 -2.76 4.17 -0.94
CA ASP A 277 -3.60 5.15 -0.20
C ASP A 277 -3.25 6.61 -0.50
N LYS A 278 -2.02 6.91 -0.89
CA LYS A 278 -1.58 8.28 -1.20
C LYS A 278 -1.48 8.58 -2.69
N HIS A 279 -1.52 7.57 -3.56
CA HIS A 279 -1.43 7.77 -5.01
C HIS A 279 -2.78 8.23 -5.58
N PRO A 280 -2.88 9.39 -6.25
CA PRO A 280 -4.15 9.97 -6.69
C PRO A 280 -5.01 9.03 -7.57
N ARG A 281 -4.35 8.17 -8.38
CA ARG A 281 -5.04 7.24 -9.29
C ARG A 281 -5.67 6.06 -8.57
N TYR A 282 -5.04 5.56 -7.49
CA TYR A 282 -5.44 4.30 -6.84
C TYR A 282 -6.20 4.51 -5.54
N GLN A 283 -6.08 5.68 -4.92
CA GLN A 283 -6.57 5.99 -3.58
C GLN A 283 -8.03 5.62 -3.35
N ALA A 284 -8.91 6.03 -4.24
CA ALA A 284 -10.36 5.81 -4.07
C ALA A 284 -10.70 4.31 -4.07
N ALA A 285 -10.16 3.56 -5.05
CA ALA A 285 -10.40 2.12 -5.15
C ALA A 285 -9.73 1.35 -4.00
N PHE A 286 -8.56 1.79 -3.53
CA PHE A 286 -7.86 1.16 -2.42
C PHE A 286 -8.60 1.35 -1.09
N ARG A 287 -9.11 2.53 -0.82
CA ARG A 287 -9.91 2.80 0.40
C ARG A 287 -11.20 2.02 0.44
N GLU A 288 -11.79 1.75 -0.72
CA GLU A 288 -12.98 0.89 -0.83
C GLU A 288 -12.72 -0.55 -0.33
N LEU A 289 -11.46 -1.04 -0.36
CA LEU A 289 -11.10 -2.35 0.19
C LEU A 289 -11.45 -2.51 1.66
N ALA A 290 -11.36 -1.44 2.44
CA ALA A 290 -11.67 -1.44 3.87
C ALA A 290 -13.12 -1.86 4.15
N HIS A 291 -14.04 -1.62 3.22
CA HIS A 291 -15.45 -2.01 3.31
C HIS A 291 -15.74 -3.44 2.79
N HIS A 292 -14.71 -4.14 2.27
CA HIS A 292 -14.82 -5.46 1.65
C HIS A 292 -13.86 -6.49 2.25
N MET A 293 -13.52 -6.35 3.52
CA MET A 293 -12.55 -7.22 4.19
C MET A 293 -13.06 -8.63 4.46
N GLN A 294 -14.38 -8.88 4.37
CA GLN A 294 -14.98 -10.17 4.69
C GLN A 294 -15.09 -11.10 3.47
N GLY A 295 -14.87 -12.40 3.69
CA GLY A 295 -15.02 -13.44 2.69
C GLY A 295 -14.14 -13.23 1.46
N ALA A 296 -14.64 -13.61 0.28
CA ALA A 296 -13.90 -13.49 -0.98
C ALA A 296 -13.97 -12.11 -1.63
N ALA A 297 -14.73 -11.16 -1.06
CA ALA A 297 -14.97 -9.85 -1.68
C ALA A 297 -13.68 -9.04 -1.86
N PHE A 298 -12.75 -9.15 -0.91
CA PHE A 298 -11.45 -8.48 -1.00
C PHE A 298 -10.67 -8.86 -2.27
N SER A 299 -10.60 -10.16 -2.56
CA SER A 299 -9.85 -10.67 -3.71
C SER A 299 -10.39 -10.19 -5.06
N GLU A 300 -11.69 -9.92 -5.14
CA GLU A 300 -12.28 -9.31 -6.34
C GLU A 300 -12.04 -7.81 -6.41
N LYS A 301 -12.09 -7.13 -5.29
CA LYS A 301 -11.89 -5.68 -5.21
C LYS A 301 -10.44 -5.26 -5.44
N ILE A 302 -9.45 -6.02 -4.97
CA ILE A 302 -8.05 -5.70 -5.21
C ILE A 302 -7.69 -5.72 -6.71
N LYS A 303 -8.35 -6.57 -7.51
CA LYS A 303 -8.22 -6.56 -8.97
C LYS A 303 -8.65 -5.23 -9.59
N GLN A 304 -9.63 -4.54 -8.99
CA GLN A 304 -10.08 -3.22 -9.44
C GLN A 304 -9.06 -2.13 -9.08
N VAL A 305 -8.35 -2.26 -7.95
CA VAL A 305 -7.26 -1.36 -7.57
C VAL A 305 -6.09 -1.49 -8.55
N VAL A 306 -5.66 -2.71 -8.82
CA VAL A 306 -4.58 -3.00 -9.77
C VAL A 306 -4.99 -2.66 -11.20
N GLY A 307 -6.27 -2.86 -11.56
CA GLY A 307 -6.78 -2.54 -12.89
C GLY A 307 -6.29 -3.49 -13.98
N PRO A 308 -6.44 -3.09 -15.26
CA PRO A 308 -6.15 -3.97 -16.41
C PRO A 308 -4.65 -4.10 -16.73
N ASP A 309 -3.80 -3.22 -16.22
CA ASP A 309 -2.36 -3.24 -16.50
C ASP A 309 -1.54 -3.38 -15.20
N PRO A 310 -1.39 -4.60 -14.67
CA PRO A 310 -0.63 -4.84 -13.45
C PRO A 310 0.88 -4.54 -13.62
N VAL A 311 1.39 -4.56 -14.84
CA VAL A 311 2.79 -4.21 -15.13
C VAL A 311 3.01 -2.72 -14.90
N GLU A 312 2.07 -1.89 -15.34
CA GLU A 312 2.12 -0.44 -15.12
C GLU A 312 2.09 -0.08 -13.63
N VAL A 313 1.19 -0.73 -12.88
CA VAL A 313 1.10 -0.51 -11.43
C VAL A 313 2.37 -0.94 -10.72
N ASN A 314 2.93 -2.10 -11.11
CA ASN A 314 4.20 -2.57 -10.57
C ASN A 314 5.37 -1.64 -10.91
N ASP A 315 5.41 -1.08 -12.13
CA ASP A 315 6.43 -0.08 -12.49
C ASP A 315 6.32 1.17 -11.60
N ALA A 316 5.11 1.66 -11.36
CA ALA A 316 4.86 2.80 -10.46
C ALA A 316 5.26 2.48 -9.02
N TRP A 317 4.94 1.28 -8.55
CA TRP A 317 5.34 0.78 -7.23
C TRP A 317 6.87 0.71 -7.07
N LEU A 318 7.58 0.12 -8.02
CA LEU A 318 9.04 -0.01 -7.98
C LEU A 318 9.73 1.36 -7.91
N LEU A 319 9.24 2.33 -8.69
CA LEU A 319 9.75 3.69 -8.68
C LEU A 319 9.42 4.42 -7.36
N PHE A 320 8.23 4.22 -6.80
CA PHE A 320 7.87 4.71 -5.47
C PHE A 320 8.79 4.11 -4.40
N ALA A 321 8.89 2.79 -4.33
CA ALA A 321 9.66 2.06 -3.33
C ALA A 321 11.15 2.43 -3.35
N ARG A 322 11.74 2.54 -4.56
CA ARG A 322 13.14 2.96 -4.76
C ARG A 322 13.44 4.36 -4.25
N ASN A 323 12.46 5.26 -4.35
CA ASN A 323 12.63 6.69 -4.10
C ASN A 323 11.95 7.17 -2.80
N LEU A 324 11.39 6.24 -2.02
CA LEU A 324 10.66 6.57 -0.80
C LEU A 324 11.57 7.25 0.22
N GLN A 325 11.12 8.41 0.69
CA GLN A 325 11.83 9.22 1.69
C GLN A 325 10.81 9.98 2.57
N PRO A 326 11.22 10.49 3.73
CA PRO A 326 10.34 11.36 4.53
C PRO A 326 9.81 12.54 3.71
N GLY A 327 8.50 12.75 3.74
CA GLY A 327 7.82 13.81 3.00
C GLY A 327 7.62 13.54 1.50
N TYR A 328 7.76 12.28 1.05
CA TYR A 328 7.54 11.90 -0.36
C TYR A 328 6.20 12.43 -0.89
N ASP A 329 6.24 13.26 -1.94
CA ASP A 329 5.05 13.87 -2.55
C ASP A 329 4.48 12.94 -3.63
N SER A 330 3.62 12.00 -3.23
CA SER A 330 3.00 11.03 -4.14
C SER A 330 2.21 11.69 -5.28
N LYS A 331 1.66 12.88 -5.06
CA LYS A 331 0.89 13.60 -6.09
C LYS A 331 1.79 14.14 -7.20
N ARG A 332 2.93 14.76 -6.83
CA ARG A 332 3.88 15.30 -7.81
C ARG A 332 4.77 14.23 -8.41
N ALA A 333 5.05 13.17 -7.67
CA ALA A 333 5.81 12.01 -8.14
C ALA A 333 5.02 11.09 -9.07
N MET A 334 3.69 11.18 -9.10
CA MET A 334 2.82 10.35 -9.93
C MET A 334 3.24 10.38 -11.40
N ILE A 335 3.40 9.20 -12.00
CA ILE A 335 3.76 9.03 -13.40
C ILE A 335 2.51 8.79 -14.23
N SER A 336 2.41 9.48 -15.36
CA SER A 336 1.46 9.14 -16.43
C SER A 336 2.21 8.29 -17.46
N PHE A 337 1.91 7.01 -17.51
CA PHE A 337 2.53 6.08 -18.45
C PHE A 337 1.93 6.26 -19.84
N ILE A 338 2.60 7.09 -20.64
CA ILE A 338 2.24 7.32 -22.04
C ILE A 338 3.25 6.55 -22.88
N ARG A 339 2.77 5.65 -23.74
CA ARG A 339 3.62 4.92 -24.67
C ARG A 339 4.25 5.86 -25.69
N GLY A 340 5.57 5.81 -25.82
CA GLY A 340 6.30 6.57 -26.83
C GLY A 340 6.06 6.04 -28.24
N GLN A 341 6.32 6.89 -29.21
CA GLN A 341 6.33 6.56 -30.64
C GLN A 341 7.76 6.51 -31.15
N ASP A 342 8.04 5.60 -32.08
CA ASP A 342 9.30 5.54 -32.77
C ASP A 342 9.49 6.82 -33.59
N LEU A 343 10.69 7.38 -33.57
CA LEU A 343 11.06 8.50 -34.43
C LEU A 343 11.58 7.95 -35.76
N GLU A 344 11.27 8.63 -36.86
CA GLU A 344 11.96 8.44 -38.12
C GLU A 344 13.43 8.90 -37.99
N ARG A 345 14.29 8.43 -38.87
CA ARG A 345 15.68 8.86 -38.89
C ARG A 345 15.77 10.38 -39.07
N ASP A 346 16.65 11.03 -38.33
CA ASP A 346 16.88 12.48 -38.33
C ASP A 346 15.67 13.31 -37.92
N SER A 347 14.57 12.66 -37.45
CA SER A 347 13.42 13.35 -36.88
C SER A 347 13.57 13.58 -35.38
N SER A 348 12.82 14.53 -34.86
CA SER A 348 12.85 14.91 -33.45
C SER A 348 11.46 15.12 -32.89
N LYS A 349 11.34 14.95 -31.56
CA LYS A 349 10.17 15.29 -30.79
C LYS A 349 10.55 16.13 -29.58
N THR A 350 9.77 17.16 -29.31
CA THR A 350 9.97 18.08 -28.18
C THR A 350 8.79 17.97 -27.21
N GLU A 351 9.11 17.86 -25.91
CA GLU A 351 8.13 17.87 -24.82
C GLU A 351 8.55 18.85 -23.73
N ILE A 352 7.57 19.36 -22.99
CA ILE A 352 7.79 20.22 -21.83
C ILE A 352 7.91 19.36 -20.60
N ILE A 353 8.99 19.53 -19.84
CA ILE A 353 9.25 18.83 -18.59
C ILE A 353 9.19 19.81 -17.44
N ASP A 354 8.12 19.70 -16.65
CA ASP A 354 7.84 20.57 -15.50
C ASP A 354 8.82 20.30 -14.35
N ALA A 355 9.34 21.34 -13.73
CA ALA A 355 10.29 21.22 -12.62
C ALA A 355 9.66 20.66 -11.34
N TYR A 356 8.39 20.89 -11.13
CA TYR A 356 7.63 20.51 -9.92
C TYR A 356 7.02 19.11 -10.01
N ARG A 357 7.39 18.30 -11.02
CA ARG A 357 6.90 16.93 -11.21
C ARG A 357 8.03 15.90 -11.20
N GLY A 358 7.68 14.65 -10.88
CA GLY A 358 8.56 13.50 -11.05
C GLY A 358 8.77 13.13 -12.53
N TRP A 359 8.82 11.84 -12.82
CA TRP A 359 9.06 11.33 -14.17
C TRP A 359 7.93 11.66 -15.14
N GLN A 360 8.27 12.23 -16.29
CA GLN A 360 7.37 12.68 -17.34
C GLN A 360 7.77 12.08 -18.68
N SER A 361 6.79 11.57 -19.45
CA SER A 361 7.05 10.94 -20.75
C SER A 361 7.55 11.96 -21.77
N SER A 362 8.59 11.58 -22.51
CA SER A 362 9.02 12.31 -23.70
C SER A 362 8.13 12.05 -24.92
N GLY A 363 7.21 11.07 -24.82
CA GLY A 363 6.45 10.57 -25.95
C GLY A 363 7.31 9.86 -27.03
N VAL A 364 8.59 9.59 -26.75
CA VAL A 364 9.50 8.91 -27.68
C VAL A 364 9.79 7.49 -27.19
N HIS A 365 9.62 6.51 -28.09
CA HIS A 365 10.12 5.17 -27.94
C HIS A 365 11.51 5.08 -28.58
N VAL A 366 12.45 4.47 -27.87
CA VAL A 366 13.82 4.27 -28.34
C VAL A 366 14.08 2.80 -28.61
N THR A 367 14.90 2.51 -29.60
CA THR A 367 15.29 1.15 -30.00
C THR A 367 16.70 0.85 -29.52
N ARG A 368 16.91 -0.29 -28.89
CA ARG A 368 18.23 -0.74 -28.41
C ARG A 368 19.29 -0.69 -29.53
N GLY A 369 20.44 -0.10 -29.21
CA GLY A 369 21.57 0.02 -30.11
C GLY A 369 21.52 1.24 -31.06
N GLU A 370 20.38 1.93 -31.14
CA GLU A 370 20.24 3.17 -31.90
C GLU A 370 20.78 4.37 -31.11
N THR A 371 21.25 5.37 -31.82
CA THR A 371 21.80 6.60 -31.22
C THR A 371 20.77 7.72 -31.20
N TYR A 372 20.71 8.42 -30.11
CA TYR A 372 19.79 9.55 -29.88
C TYR A 372 20.58 10.74 -29.32
N LYS A 373 20.15 11.94 -29.69
CA LYS A 373 20.59 13.20 -29.09
C LYS A 373 19.44 13.71 -28.21
N VAL A 374 19.75 14.08 -26.99
CA VAL A 374 18.87 14.81 -26.07
C VAL A 374 19.39 16.23 -25.96
N SER A 375 18.54 17.23 -26.16
CA SER A 375 18.86 18.65 -25.91
C SER A 375 17.74 19.28 -25.07
N ALA A 376 18.11 20.07 -24.07
CA ALA A 376 17.18 20.73 -23.17
C ALA A 376 17.46 22.23 -23.09
N THR A 377 16.43 23.03 -23.26
CA THR A 377 16.50 24.49 -23.21
C THR A 377 15.49 25.06 -22.23
N GLY A 378 15.79 26.24 -21.68
CA GLY A 378 14.94 26.91 -20.72
C GLY A 378 15.60 27.03 -19.34
N MET A 379 14.94 27.78 -18.49
CA MET A 379 15.33 28.00 -17.08
C MET A 379 14.13 27.76 -16.18
N PHE A 380 14.41 27.19 -15.01
CA PHE A 380 13.41 26.92 -13.97
C PHE A 380 13.97 27.32 -12.60
N THR A 381 13.11 27.32 -11.60
CA THR A 381 13.45 27.65 -10.21
C THR A 381 13.31 26.41 -9.34
N LEU A 382 14.35 26.09 -8.54
CA LEU A 382 14.41 24.96 -7.62
C LEU A 382 13.99 25.29 -6.19
N ALA A 383 14.07 26.57 -5.81
CA ALA A 383 13.65 27.05 -4.50
C ALA A 383 13.43 28.55 -4.57
N GLN A 384 12.48 29.08 -3.78
CA GLN A 384 12.18 30.51 -3.73
C GLN A 384 12.89 31.22 -2.58
N GLN A 385 13.20 30.53 -1.50
CA GLN A 385 13.78 31.08 -0.28
C GLN A 385 15.20 30.58 -0.04
N PRO A 386 16.11 31.40 0.52
CA PRO A 386 15.98 32.83 0.86
C PRO A 386 16.01 33.74 -0.38
N LYS A 387 16.37 33.21 -1.55
CA LYS A 387 16.31 33.85 -2.87
C LYS A 387 16.07 32.78 -3.93
N PRO A 388 15.50 33.11 -5.09
CA PRO A 388 15.24 32.13 -6.15
C PRO A 388 16.52 31.45 -6.65
N TRP A 389 16.53 30.11 -6.62
CA TRP A 389 17.61 29.29 -7.18
C TRP A 389 17.23 28.91 -8.60
N LYS A 390 17.69 29.71 -9.56
CA LYS A 390 17.47 29.43 -10.99
C LYS A 390 18.49 28.45 -11.52
N SER A 391 18.06 27.52 -12.36
CA SER A 391 18.88 26.49 -12.99
C SER A 391 18.51 26.28 -14.45
N THR A 392 19.47 25.82 -15.24
CA THR A 392 19.26 25.15 -16.52
C THR A 392 19.26 23.64 -16.30
N ALA A 393 19.08 22.89 -17.40
CA ALA A 393 19.09 21.42 -17.36
C ALA A 393 20.44 20.80 -16.92
N ASP A 394 21.54 21.57 -16.83
CA ASP A 394 22.81 21.10 -16.28
C ASP A 394 22.83 21.05 -14.74
N GLY A 395 21.86 21.71 -14.09
CA GLY A 395 21.77 21.83 -12.66
C GLY A 395 22.70 22.90 -12.08
N ILE A 396 22.66 23.05 -10.73
CA ILE A 396 23.49 23.98 -9.99
C ILE A 396 24.71 23.26 -9.38
N SER A 397 25.88 23.90 -9.42
CA SER A 397 27.16 23.27 -9.09
C SER A 397 27.48 23.18 -7.58
N PHE A 398 26.70 23.81 -6.71
CA PHE A 398 26.96 23.89 -5.27
C PHE A 398 26.01 23.07 -4.42
N GLN A 399 24.99 22.42 -5.01
CA GLN A 399 24.03 21.56 -4.34
C GLN A 399 23.80 20.29 -5.13
N TYR A 400 23.72 19.16 -4.42
CA TYR A 400 23.60 17.83 -5.01
C TYR A 400 22.47 17.05 -4.35
N PHE A 401 21.79 16.22 -5.14
CA PHE A 401 20.87 15.20 -4.67
C PHE A 401 21.18 13.88 -5.37
N ASN A 402 21.29 12.78 -4.61
CA ASN A 402 21.68 11.45 -5.11
C ASN A 402 22.94 11.46 -6.00
N GLY A 403 23.97 12.24 -5.61
CA GLY A 403 25.25 12.30 -6.32
C GLY A 403 25.22 13.08 -7.64
N GLN A 404 24.11 13.71 -8.01
CA GLN A 404 23.99 14.56 -9.20
C GLN A 404 23.69 16.01 -8.80
N PRO A 405 24.13 17.01 -9.59
CA PRO A 405 23.76 18.40 -9.39
C PRO A 405 22.24 18.56 -9.25
N LEU A 406 21.80 19.36 -8.28
CA LEU A 406 20.38 19.68 -8.12
C LEU A 406 19.91 20.42 -9.38
N GLY A 407 18.75 20.01 -9.93
CA GLY A 407 18.20 20.55 -11.18
C GLY A 407 18.74 19.90 -12.45
N ARG A 408 19.71 18.98 -12.38
CA ARG A 408 20.19 18.29 -13.58
C ARG A 408 19.08 17.47 -14.23
N LEU A 409 18.97 17.54 -15.57
CA LEU A 409 18.05 16.69 -16.31
C LEU A 409 18.49 15.23 -16.20
N LEU A 410 17.62 14.40 -15.69
CA LEU A 410 17.77 12.95 -15.61
C LEU A 410 16.81 12.27 -16.59
N MET A 411 17.21 11.12 -17.10
CA MET A 411 16.44 10.28 -18.00
C MET A 411 16.32 8.87 -17.42
N MET A 412 15.19 8.22 -17.65
CA MET A 412 15.02 6.78 -17.51
C MET A 412 14.34 6.18 -18.73
N ILE A 413 14.49 4.87 -18.91
CA ILE A 413 13.76 4.12 -19.93
C ILE A 413 12.74 3.23 -19.21
N ARG A 414 11.44 3.39 -19.52
CA ARG A 414 10.45 2.36 -19.23
C ARG A 414 10.55 1.31 -20.32
N PRO A 415 11.15 0.14 -20.03
CA PRO A 415 11.44 -0.84 -21.06
C PRO A 415 10.20 -1.53 -21.57
N ASP A 416 10.27 -2.11 -22.75
CA ASP A 416 9.23 -2.95 -23.32
C ASP A 416 8.93 -4.17 -22.41
N PRO A 417 7.71 -4.74 -22.46
CA PRO A 417 7.30 -5.81 -21.56
C PRO A 417 8.16 -7.08 -21.61
N ASP A 418 8.75 -7.37 -22.75
CA ASP A 418 9.60 -8.55 -23.01
C ASP A 418 11.07 -8.40 -22.59
N ASN A 419 11.45 -7.25 -22.03
CA ASN A 419 12.80 -7.00 -21.58
C ASN A 419 13.18 -7.88 -20.37
N ALA A 420 14.10 -8.83 -20.54
CA ALA A 420 14.56 -9.74 -19.49
C ALA A 420 15.19 -9.04 -18.26
N SER A 421 15.67 -7.81 -18.42
CA SER A 421 16.27 -6.99 -17.36
C SER A 421 15.35 -5.81 -16.98
N ARG A 422 14.04 -5.96 -17.13
CA ARG A 422 13.05 -4.88 -17.01
C ARG A 422 13.23 -4.03 -15.76
N MET A 423 13.25 -4.63 -14.58
CA MET A 423 13.40 -3.89 -13.32
C MET A 423 14.69 -3.09 -13.26
N LYS A 424 15.82 -3.71 -13.63
CA LYS A 424 17.12 -3.04 -13.64
C LYS A 424 17.13 -1.85 -14.60
N THR A 425 16.52 -2.00 -15.78
CA THR A 425 16.43 -0.93 -16.79
C THR A 425 15.55 0.21 -16.30
N LEU A 426 14.37 -0.10 -15.74
CA LEU A 426 13.42 0.88 -15.21
C LEU A 426 14.02 1.72 -14.09
N LEU A 427 14.77 1.10 -13.18
CA LEU A 427 15.34 1.76 -12.00
C LEU A 427 16.68 2.44 -12.27
N HIS A 428 17.19 2.40 -13.51
CA HIS A 428 18.45 3.06 -13.88
C HIS A 428 18.20 4.48 -14.36
N GLU A 429 18.88 5.43 -13.72
CA GLU A 429 18.85 6.84 -14.07
C GLU A 429 20.08 7.22 -14.93
N TYR A 430 19.84 7.91 -16.04
CA TYR A 430 20.88 8.41 -16.94
C TYR A 430 20.98 9.93 -16.83
N PRO A 431 22.04 10.50 -16.23
CA PRO A 431 22.25 11.94 -16.21
C PRO A 431 22.47 12.49 -17.64
N GLN A 432 21.63 13.45 -18.05
CA GLN A 432 21.69 14.03 -19.40
C GLN A 432 22.30 15.44 -19.40
N GLY A 433 21.83 16.33 -18.53
CA GLY A 433 22.16 17.74 -18.60
C GLY A 433 21.46 18.45 -19.78
N ALA A 434 22.02 19.59 -20.22
CA ALA A 434 21.44 20.37 -21.30
C ALA A 434 21.65 19.74 -22.69
N GLU A 435 22.68 18.95 -22.90
CA GLU A 435 22.93 18.24 -24.16
C GLU A 435 23.69 16.92 -23.93
N ALA A 436 23.20 15.85 -24.54
CA ALA A 436 23.84 14.55 -24.51
C ALA A 436 23.54 13.75 -25.78
N VAL A 437 24.54 12.97 -26.23
CA VAL A 437 24.39 11.95 -27.29
C VAL A 437 24.64 10.60 -26.63
N TRP A 438 23.74 9.66 -26.85
CA TRP A 438 23.83 8.34 -26.21
C TRP A 438 23.27 7.25 -27.11
N MET A 439 23.76 6.03 -26.92
CA MET A 439 23.23 4.82 -27.53
C MET A 439 22.24 4.16 -26.57
N ALA A 440 21.05 3.86 -27.04
CA ALA A 440 20.00 3.27 -26.20
C ALA A 440 20.41 1.84 -25.75
N PRO A 441 20.55 1.58 -24.43
CA PRO A 441 20.94 0.26 -23.93
C PRO A 441 19.78 -0.76 -23.96
N ALA A 442 18.55 -0.27 -24.08
CA ALA A 442 17.32 -1.06 -24.13
C ALA A 442 16.27 -0.35 -24.99
N SER A 443 15.33 -1.12 -25.53
CA SER A 443 14.13 -0.56 -26.16
C SER A 443 13.08 -0.20 -25.10
N GLY A 444 12.34 0.90 -25.33
CA GLY A 444 11.30 1.36 -24.42
C GLY A 444 11.01 2.85 -24.54
N THR A 445 10.08 3.32 -23.72
CA THR A 445 9.71 4.75 -23.69
C THR A 445 10.62 5.53 -22.75
N VAL A 446 11.14 6.66 -23.24
CA VAL A 446 11.98 7.58 -22.46
C VAL A 446 11.15 8.52 -21.61
N TYR A 447 11.58 8.70 -20.36
CA TYR A 447 11.02 9.64 -19.38
C TYR A 447 12.10 10.56 -18.87
N PHE A 448 11.72 11.79 -18.55
CA PHE A 448 12.61 12.80 -17.99
C PHE A 448 12.08 13.37 -16.68
N ARG A 449 13.01 13.80 -15.83
CA ARG A 449 12.74 14.63 -14.65
C ARG A 449 13.91 15.56 -14.37
N LEU A 450 13.68 16.62 -13.63
CA LEU A 450 14.75 17.45 -13.09
C LEU A 450 15.14 16.89 -11.72
N ASN A 451 16.45 16.79 -11.45
CA ASN A 451 16.98 16.19 -10.24
C ASN A 451 16.67 17.04 -9.01
N ASP A 452 15.81 16.53 -8.14
CA ASP A 452 15.49 17.13 -6.85
C ASP A 452 14.99 16.06 -5.89
N ALA A 453 14.95 16.40 -4.60
CA ALA A 453 14.40 15.53 -3.58
C ALA A 453 12.87 15.39 -3.76
N TRP A 454 12.37 14.17 -3.57
CA TRP A 454 10.95 13.85 -3.80
C TRP A 454 9.99 14.53 -2.82
N ASN A 455 10.52 15.14 -1.75
CA ASN A 455 9.79 15.96 -0.78
C ASN A 455 9.94 17.48 -1.03
N SER A 456 10.69 17.87 -2.06
CA SER A 456 10.97 19.28 -2.39
C SER A 456 10.34 19.72 -3.72
N LEU A 457 9.67 18.82 -4.44
CA LEU A 457 9.06 19.13 -5.74
C LEU A 457 8.03 20.28 -5.67
N ASN A 458 7.46 20.55 -4.51
CA ASN A 458 6.42 21.57 -4.31
C ASN A 458 6.95 23.01 -4.29
N ASN A 459 8.26 23.22 -4.14
CA ASN A 459 8.90 24.54 -4.16
C ASN A 459 9.55 24.87 -5.50
N ASN A 460 9.47 23.96 -6.48
CA ASN A 460 9.97 24.15 -7.83
C ASN A 460 8.93 24.85 -8.72
N GLU A 461 9.41 25.68 -9.65
CA GLU A 461 8.58 26.39 -10.63
C GLU A 461 9.22 26.43 -12.01
N GLY A 462 8.39 26.44 -13.05
CA GLY A 462 8.82 26.50 -14.44
C GLY A 462 9.08 25.11 -15.04
N ALA A 463 9.69 25.09 -16.21
CA ALA A 463 9.89 23.91 -17.02
C ALA A 463 11.09 24.06 -17.96
N VAL A 464 11.54 22.97 -18.54
CA VAL A 464 12.46 22.94 -19.68
C VAL A 464 11.80 22.31 -20.90
N GLN A 465 12.18 22.72 -22.08
CA GLN A 465 11.83 22.05 -23.32
C GLN A 465 12.92 21.02 -23.62
N VAL A 466 12.53 19.73 -23.69
CA VAL A 466 13.44 18.63 -23.97
C VAL A 466 13.12 18.08 -25.35
N THR A 467 14.12 18.07 -26.23
CA THR A 467 14.05 17.53 -27.59
C THR A 467 14.86 16.25 -27.67
N VAL A 468 14.24 15.18 -28.15
CA VAL A 468 14.91 13.92 -28.48
C VAL A 468 14.97 13.79 -30.00
N THR A 469 16.18 13.58 -30.55
CA THR A 469 16.43 13.38 -32.00
C THR A 469 17.03 11.99 -32.22
N ARG A 470 16.49 11.22 -33.16
CA ARG A 470 17.04 9.91 -33.53
C ARG A 470 18.19 10.05 -34.55
N ASN A 471 19.29 9.32 -34.33
CA ASN A 471 20.46 9.21 -35.22
C ASN A 471 20.92 10.58 -35.73
N PRO A 472 21.23 11.57 -34.88
CA PRO A 472 21.78 12.82 -35.38
C PRO A 472 23.04 12.51 -36.15
N GLN A 473 23.17 13.08 -37.36
CA GLN A 473 24.45 13.00 -38.09
C GLN A 473 25.51 13.59 -37.16
N VAL A 474 26.49 12.77 -36.79
CA VAL A 474 27.69 13.28 -36.14
C VAL A 474 28.41 14.06 -37.22
N THR A 475 28.19 15.38 -37.26
CA THR A 475 29.05 16.26 -38.07
C THR A 475 30.42 16.19 -37.42
N GLY A 476 31.24 15.28 -37.95
CA GLY A 476 32.62 15.14 -37.54
C GLY A 476 33.39 16.41 -37.87
N ASN A 477 33.60 17.27 -36.88
CA ASN A 477 34.77 18.12 -36.87
C ASN A 477 35.97 17.21 -36.60
N THR A 478 36.54 16.65 -37.68
CA THR A 478 37.89 16.14 -37.65
C THR A 478 38.77 17.37 -37.43
N PRO A 479 39.55 17.48 -36.37
CA PRO A 479 40.58 18.50 -36.33
C PRO A 479 41.56 18.14 -37.42
N GLU A 480 41.64 18.97 -38.47
CA GLU A 480 42.76 18.98 -39.38
C GLU A 480 44.04 19.18 -38.58
N LYS A 481 45.07 18.37 -38.93
CA LYS A 481 46.39 18.26 -38.30
C LYS A 481 47.13 19.57 -38.17
#